data_0340480391596e8752616caeaac9b21b
#
_entry.id   0340480391596e8752616caeaac9b21b
#
_cell.length_a   1.000
_cell.length_b   1.000
_cell.length_c   1.000
_cell.angle_alpha   90.00
_cell.angle_beta   90.00
_cell.angle_gamma   90.00
#
_symmetry.space_group_name_H-M   'P 1'
#
loop_
_entity.id
_entity.type
_entity.pdbx_description
1 polymer ?
#
loop_
_entity_poly.entity_id
_entity_poly.type
_entity_poly.pdbx_seq_one_letter_code
_entity_poly.pdbx_strand_id
1 'polypeptide(L)'
;TLILCQYNFLATDYLFIALLDSRISMLVDENLEIRRTEYLDITQFDIAARINLTDLQVNANSNRYLTFIKGRVGRKISDFFMDFLGAEEGLNPQVQNQCLLQAVSDYCEQGELNKEQTQAVKKQVFEYCKGQLASGDEIALTELSANLPTLNERPFVTFTEEQDYGLEETIPPVRSALKTLTKFSGSGKGVTLSFDADLSNNRVEWDPLTDTLTIKGIPPNLKDQLQKALKCDN
;
A
#
# COMPACT_ATOMS: atom_id res chain seq x y z
N THR A 1 -8.02 -26.63 -7.05
CA THR A 1 -8.57 -27.20 -5.81
C THR A 1 -9.02 -26.09 -4.89
N LEU A 2 -10.24 -26.20 -4.31
CA LEU A 2 -10.74 -25.28 -3.29
C LEU A 2 -10.31 -25.79 -1.91
N ILE A 3 -9.72 -24.92 -1.11
CA ILE A 3 -9.38 -25.17 0.30
C ILE A 3 -10.20 -24.24 1.18
N LEU A 4 -10.78 -24.81 2.25
CA LEU A 4 -11.43 -24.08 3.33
C LEU A 4 -10.70 -24.42 4.63
N CYS A 5 -10.28 -23.41 5.37
CA CYS A 5 -9.56 -23.57 6.63
C CYS A 5 -10.11 -22.59 7.68
N GLN A 6 -10.65 -23.13 8.77
CA GLN A 6 -11.02 -22.32 9.92
C GLN A 6 -9.88 -22.33 10.94
N TYR A 7 -9.54 -21.17 11.47
CA TYR A 7 -8.48 -21.02 12.46
C TYR A 7 -8.77 -19.86 13.42
N ASN A 8 -8.12 -19.89 14.59
CA ASN A 8 -8.17 -18.82 15.56
C ASN A 8 -6.81 -18.11 15.62
N PHE A 9 -6.82 -16.79 15.61
CA PHE A 9 -5.62 -15.97 15.77
C PHE A 9 -5.94 -14.74 16.61
N LEU A 10 -5.22 -14.52 17.72
CA LEU A 10 -5.41 -13.42 18.65
C LEU A 10 -6.87 -13.26 19.10
N ALA A 11 -7.49 -14.35 19.55
CA ALA A 11 -8.88 -14.43 20.00
C ALA A 11 -9.94 -14.08 18.93
N THR A 12 -9.57 -14.07 17.67
CA THR A 12 -10.45 -13.82 16.52
C THR A 12 -10.55 -15.10 15.68
N ASP A 13 -11.77 -15.49 15.35
CA ASP A 13 -12.03 -16.65 14.49
C ASP A 13 -12.06 -16.23 13.02
N TYR A 14 -11.36 -16.97 12.20
CA TYR A 14 -11.27 -16.73 10.76
C TYR A 14 -11.65 -17.95 9.95
N LEU A 15 -12.28 -17.73 8.79
CA LEU A 15 -12.41 -18.69 7.72
C LEU A 15 -11.58 -18.23 6.52
N PHE A 16 -10.64 -19.07 6.12
CA PHE A 16 -9.82 -18.85 4.94
C PHE A 16 -10.30 -19.77 3.81
N ILE A 17 -10.50 -19.18 2.64
CA ILE A 17 -10.97 -19.86 1.43
C ILE A 17 -9.99 -19.52 0.31
N ALA A 18 -9.43 -20.54 -0.34
CA ALA A 18 -8.47 -20.31 -1.41
C ALA A 18 -8.63 -21.30 -2.57
N LEU A 19 -8.37 -20.82 -3.78
CA LEU A 19 -8.16 -21.65 -4.96
C LEU A 19 -6.66 -21.89 -5.14
N LEU A 20 -6.30 -23.18 -5.22
CA LEU A 20 -4.93 -23.65 -5.42
C LEU A 20 -4.83 -24.45 -6.71
N ASP A 21 -3.77 -24.19 -7.44
CA ASP A 21 -3.39 -25.06 -8.56
C ASP A 21 -2.60 -26.27 -8.07
N SER A 22 -2.78 -27.39 -8.78
CA SER A 22 -1.93 -28.56 -8.60
C SER A 22 -0.70 -28.44 -9.50
N ARG A 23 0.46 -28.80 -8.93
CA ARG A 23 1.72 -28.88 -9.66
C ARG A 23 2.23 -30.29 -9.74
N ILE A 24 2.86 -30.57 -10.87
CA ILE A 24 3.49 -31.86 -11.11
C ILE A 24 4.92 -31.81 -10.58
N SER A 25 5.28 -32.83 -9.80
CA SER A 25 6.66 -33.05 -9.35
C SER A 25 7.08 -34.49 -9.64
N MET A 26 8.36 -34.79 -9.49
CA MET A 26 8.94 -36.10 -9.55
C MET A 26 9.34 -36.53 -8.15
N LEU A 27 8.88 -37.68 -7.74
CA LEU A 27 9.26 -38.35 -6.49
C LEU A 27 10.14 -39.55 -6.81
N VAL A 28 11.23 -39.72 -6.09
CA VAL A 28 12.03 -40.94 -6.11
C VAL A 28 11.52 -41.84 -4.97
N ASP A 29 11.06 -43.02 -5.31
CA ASP A 29 10.56 -43.98 -4.32
C ASP A 29 11.71 -44.80 -3.67
N GLU A 30 11.37 -45.64 -2.72
CA GLU A 30 12.33 -46.48 -1.98
C GLU A 30 13.12 -47.46 -2.87
N ASN A 31 12.62 -47.74 -4.06
CA ASN A 31 13.29 -48.58 -5.06
C ASN A 31 14.14 -47.81 -6.06
N LEU A 32 14.34 -46.48 -5.81
CA LEU A 32 15.03 -45.55 -6.70
C LEU A 32 14.33 -45.35 -8.06
N GLU A 33 13.06 -45.64 -8.16
CA GLU A 33 12.25 -45.39 -9.34
C GLU A 33 11.69 -43.98 -9.30
N ILE A 34 11.70 -43.29 -10.45
CA ILE A 34 11.14 -41.96 -10.58
C ILE A 34 9.65 -42.08 -10.90
N ARG A 35 8.82 -41.56 -9.99
CA ARG A 35 7.38 -41.48 -10.16
C ARG A 35 6.89 -40.04 -10.27
N ARG A 36 5.92 -39.82 -11.14
CA ARG A 36 5.20 -38.58 -11.24
C ARG A 36 4.20 -38.49 -10.07
N THR A 37 4.24 -37.36 -9.36
CA THR A 37 3.29 -37.00 -8.31
C THR A 37 2.68 -35.65 -8.56
N GLU A 38 1.48 -35.44 -8.06
CA GLU A 38 0.83 -34.13 -8.04
C GLU A 38 0.74 -33.64 -6.61
N TYR A 39 1.02 -32.35 -6.40
CA TYR A 39 0.88 -31.70 -5.10
C TYR A 39 0.21 -30.33 -5.26
N LEU A 40 -0.43 -29.84 -4.19
CA LEU A 40 -1.01 -28.51 -4.14
C LEU A 40 0.07 -27.50 -3.78
N ASP A 41 0.22 -26.43 -4.58
CA ASP A 41 1.15 -25.36 -4.27
C ASP A 41 0.53 -24.39 -3.26
N ILE A 42 0.79 -24.62 -1.99
CA ILE A 42 0.29 -23.79 -0.88
C ILE A 42 1.10 -22.51 -0.69
N THR A 43 2.16 -22.29 -1.46
CA THR A 43 3.02 -21.10 -1.35
C THR A 43 2.51 -19.93 -2.19
N GLN A 44 1.66 -20.24 -3.19
CA GLN A 44 1.08 -19.24 -4.08
C GLN A 44 -0.43 -19.48 -4.21
N PHE A 45 -1.20 -18.47 -3.88
CA PHE A 45 -2.64 -18.49 -4.09
C PHE A 45 -2.98 -17.68 -5.33
N ASP A 46 -3.76 -18.27 -6.22
CA ASP A 46 -4.28 -17.54 -7.37
C ASP A 46 -5.34 -16.53 -6.94
N ILE A 47 -6.25 -16.97 -6.07
CA ILE A 47 -7.23 -16.13 -5.42
C ILE A 47 -7.56 -16.71 -4.05
N ALA A 48 -7.73 -15.84 -3.06
CA ALA A 48 -8.11 -16.25 -1.73
C ALA A 48 -8.99 -15.19 -1.07
N ALA A 49 -9.81 -15.63 -0.11
CA ALA A 49 -10.59 -14.78 0.76
C ALA A 49 -10.35 -15.17 2.22
N ARG A 50 -10.40 -14.19 3.09
CA ARG A 50 -10.40 -14.38 4.54
C ARG A 50 -11.61 -13.68 5.13
N ILE A 51 -12.40 -14.43 5.85
CA ILE A 51 -13.60 -13.96 6.54
C ILE A 51 -13.28 -13.90 8.03
N ASN A 52 -13.42 -12.72 8.63
CA ASN A 52 -13.38 -12.52 10.07
C ASN A 52 -14.76 -12.91 10.65
N LEU A 53 -14.87 -14.15 11.16
CA LEU A 53 -16.12 -14.69 11.69
C LEU A 53 -16.58 -13.97 12.96
N THR A 54 -15.62 -13.51 13.78
CA THR A 54 -15.92 -12.75 15.00
C THR A 54 -16.56 -11.40 14.64
N ASP A 55 -15.97 -10.67 13.68
CA ASP A 55 -16.50 -9.39 13.24
C ASP A 55 -17.85 -9.55 12.53
N LEU A 56 -18.02 -10.58 11.70
CA LEU A 56 -19.30 -10.91 11.07
C LEU A 56 -20.42 -11.14 12.10
N GLN A 57 -20.10 -11.73 13.26
CA GLN A 57 -21.09 -11.96 14.32
C GLN A 57 -21.41 -10.70 15.11
N VAL A 58 -20.42 -9.84 15.37
CA VAL A 58 -20.56 -8.64 16.20
C VAL A 58 -21.09 -7.46 15.36
N ASN A 59 -20.63 -7.31 14.13
CA ASN A 59 -20.88 -6.18 13.23
C ASN A 59 -21.48 -6.66 11.89
N ALA A 60 -22.62 -7.31 11.91
CA ALA A 60 -23.24 -7.90 10.70
C ALA A 60 -23.49 -6.88 9.57
N ASN A 61 -23.54 -5.60 9.86
CA ASN A 61 -23.69 -4.51 8.88
C ASN A 61 -22.34 -3.95 8.39
N SER A 62 -21.21 -4.39 8.96
CA SER A 62 -19.88 -4.01 8.48
C SER A 62 -19.57 -4.77 7.20
N ASN A 63 -19.16 -4.07 6.14
CA ASN A 63 -18.71 -4.70 4.89
C ASN A 63 -17.23 -5.15 4.97
N ARG A 64 -16.61 -5.13 6.16
CA ARG A 64 -15.16 -5.26 6.35
C ARG A 64 -14.71 -6.62 6.84
N TYR A 65 -15.62 -7.48 7.24
CA TYR A 65 -15.32 -8.85 7.68
C TYR A 65 -14.71 -9.72 6.57
N LEU A 66 -14.84 -9.31 5.31
CA LEU A 66 -14.34 -10.06 4.15
C LEU A 66 -13.19 -9.33 3.47
N THR A 67 -12.06 -9.99 3.34
CA THR A 67 -10.88 -9.49 2.63
C THR A 67 -10.47 -10.47 1.52
N PHE A 68 -10.05 -9.93 0.37
CA PHE A 68 -9.61 -10.70 -0.78
C PHE A 68 -8.12 -10.53 -1.05
N ILE A 69 -7.51 -11.63 -1.50
CA ILE A 69 -6.21 -11.64 -2.14
C ILE A 69 -6.43 -12.03 -3.59
N LYS A 70 -6.20 -11.11 -4.50
CA LYS A 70 -6.20 -11.36 -5.95
C LYS A 70 -4.77 -11.57 -6.40
N GLY A 71 -4.45 -12.78 -6.85
CA GLY A 71 -3.21 -13.09 -7.56
C GLY A 71 -3.31 -12.71 -9.05
N ARG A 72 -2.50 -13.37 -9.88
CA ARG A 72 -2.50 -13.17 -11.33
C ARG A 72 -3.54 -14.06 -12.04
N VAL A 73 -4.73 -14.16 -11.49
CA VAL A 73 -5.83 -14.93 -12.10
C VAL A 73 -6.52 -14.15 -13.21
N GLY A 74 -6.99 -14.87 -14.21
CA GLY A 74 -7.83 -14.29 -15.25
C GLY A 74 -9.17 -13.78 -14.66
N ARG A 75 -9.72 -12.74 -15.28
CA ARG A 75 -10.96 -12.07 -14.84
C ARG A 75 -12.11 -13.05 -14.58
N LYS A 76 -12.29 -14.04 -15.44
CA LYS A 76 -13.36 -15.05 -15.30
C LYS A 76 -13.28 -15.86 -13.99
N ILE A 77 -12.07 -16.20 -13.55
CA ILE A 77 -11.86 -16.96 -12.29
C ILE A 77 -12.14 -16.02 -11.11
N SER A 78 -11.72 -14.79 -11.19
CA SER A 78 -12.01 -13.77 -10.17
C SER A 78 -13.52 -13.56 -10.03
N ASP A 79 -14.23 -13.32 -11.14
CA ASP A 79 -15.66 -13.10 -11.15
C ASP A 79 -16.42 -14.31 -10.59
N PHE A 80 -16.05 -15.52 -11.02
CA PHE A 80 -16.63 -16.77 -10.48
C PHE A 80 -16.42 -16.91 -8.95
N PHE A 81 -15.22 -16.55 -8.47
CA PHE A 81 -14.92 -16.67 -7.04
C PHE A 81 -15.70 -15.64 -6.21
N MET A 82 -15.88 -14.42 -6.74
CA MET A 82 -16.72 -13.39 -6.13
C MET A 82 -18.19 -13.81 -6.08
N ASP A 83 -18.71 -14.34 -7.19
CA ASP A 83 -20.08 -14.89 -7.27
C ASP A 83 -20.27 -16.05 -6.28
N PHE A 84 -19.27 -16.96 -6.18
CA PHE A 84 -19.29 -18.06 -5.23
C PHE A 84 -19.38 -17.58 -3.77
N LEU A 85 -18.71 -16.49 -3.45
CA LEU A 85 -18.74 -15.89 -2.09
C LEU A 85 -19.97 -15.01 -1.87
N GLY A 86 -20.74 -14.70 -2.91
CA GLY A 86 -21.83 -13.72 -2.85
C GLY A 86 -21.34 -12.33 -2.49
N ALA A 87 -20.15 -11.96 -2.97
CA ALA A 87 -19.48 -10.73 -2.60
C ALA A 87 -19.22 -9.85 -3.83
N GLU A 88 -19.20 -8.54 -3.62
CA GLU A 88 -18.84 -7.54 -4.61
C GLU A 88 -17.53 -6.84 -4.23
N GLU A 89 -16.84 -6.27 -5.21
CA GLU A 89 -15.70 -5.42 -4.92
C GLU A 89 -16.19 -4.15 -4.20
N GLY A 90 -15.86 -4.05 -2.93
CA GLY A 90 -16.11 -2.86 -2.14
C GLY A 90 -14.94 -1.87 -2.21
N LEU A 91 -14.46 -1.48 -1.06
CA LEU A 91 -13.37 -0.54 -0.87
C LEU A 91 -12.06 -1.02 -1.52
N ASN A 92 -11.47 -0.19 -2.37
CA ASN A 92 -10.11 -0.39 -2.85
C ASN A 92 -9.12 0.40 -1.99
N PRO A 93 -8.32 -0.24 -1.10
CA PRO A 93 -7.41 0.46 -0.19
C PRO A 93 -6.41 1.35 -0.93
N GLN A 94 -5.95 0.95 -2.11
CA GLN A 94 -4.99 1.72 -2.90
C GLN A 94 -5.60 3.05 -3.36
N VAL A 95 -6.83 3.01 -3.88
CA VAL A 95 -7.56 4.20 -4.31
C VAL A 95 -7.86 5.10 -3.11
N GLN A 96 -8.35 4.54 -2.01
CA GLN A 96 -8.66 5.30 -0.79
C GLN A 96 -7.43 6.01 -0.23
N ASN A 97 -6.27 5.33 -0.19
CA ASN A 97 -5.03 5.98 0.24
C ASN A 97 -4.61 7.10 -0.73
N GLN A 98 -4.77 6.91 -2.06
CA GLN A 98 -4.48 7.96 -3.03
C GLN A 98 -5.40 9.18 -2.84
N CYS A 99 -6.70 8.96 -2.69
CA CYS A 99 -7.66 10.04 -2.39
C CYS A 99 -7.33 10.75 -1.07
N LEU A 100 -6.95 10.01 -0.02
CA LEU A 100 -6.51 10.58 1.24
C LEU A 100 -5.29 11.49 1.07
N LEU A 101 -4.29 11.04 0.34
CA LEU A 101 -3.07 11.83 0.08
C LEU A 101 -3.34 13.08 -0.75
N GLN A 102 -4.25 12.98 -1.73
CA GLN A 102 -4.71 14.13 -2.49
C GLN A 102 -5.44 15.10 -1.58
N ALA A 103 -6.40 14.63 -0.79
CA ALA A 103 -7.14 15.47 0.16
C ALA A 103 -6.21 16.21 1.15
N VAL A 104 -5.16 15.55 1.66
CA VAL A 104 -4.16 16.19 2.52
C VAL A 104 -3.41 17.31 1.78
N SER A 105 -3.06 17.08 0.52
CA SER A 105 -2.36 18.09 -0.28
C SER A 105 -3.23 19.30 -0.55
N ASP A 106 -4.49 19.07 -0.94
CA ASP A 106 -5.46 20.14 -1.23
C ASP A 106 -5.86 20.90 0.03
N TYR A 107 -5.96 20.21 1.18
CA TYR A 107 -6.20 20.82 2.48
C TYR A 107 -5.10 21.82 2.86
N CYS A 108 -3.82 21.42 2.64
CA CYS A 108 -2.69 22.32 2.87
C CYS A 108 -2.67 23.52 1.92
N GLU A 109 -3.04 23.28 0.64
CA GLU A 109 -3.09 24.35 -0.38
C GLU A 109 -4.19 25.35 -0.09
N GLN A 110 -5.41 24.90 0.22
CA GLN A 110 -6.53 25.78 0.58
C GLN A 110 -6.30 26.50 1.93
N GLY A 111 -5.53 25.88 2.83
CA GLY A 111 -5.10 26.53 4.07
C GLY A 111 -3.97 27.54 3.90
N GLU A 112 -3.51 27.79 2.66
CA GLU A 112 -2.41 28.73 2.34
C GLU A 112 -1.13 28.46 3.15
N LEU A 113 -0.86 27.20 3.48
CA LEU A 113 0.30 26.81 4.26
C LEU A 113 1.59 27.04 3.46
N ASN A 114 2.60 27.55 4.12
CA ASN A 114 3.95 27.62 3.54
C ASN A 114 4.57 26.21 3.44
N LYS A 115 5.73 26.09 2.74
CA LYS A 115 6.39 24.80 2.50
C LYS A 115 6.73 24.04 3.79
N GLU A 116 7.19 24.75 4.82
CA GLU A 116 7.58 24.13 6.10
C GLU A 116 6.35 23.59 6.84
N GLN A 117 5.27 24.37 6.86
CA GLN A 117 3.99 23.96 7.45
C GLN A 117 3.37 22.78 6.71
N THR A 118 3.37 22.81 5.38
CA THR A 118 2.90 21.69 4.55
C THR A 118 3.70 20.40 4.83
N GLN A 119 5.02 20.48 4.94
CA GLN A 119 5.85 19.33 5.30
C GLN A 119 5.56 18.84 6.71
N ALA A 120 5.33 19.72 7.67
CA ALA A 120 4.95 19.35 9.03
C ALA A 120 3.62 18.56 9.04
N VAL A 121 2.60 19.03 8.33
CA VAL A 121 1.31 18.33 8.20
C VAL A 121 1.49 16.98 7.54
N LYS A 122 2.19 16.89 6.41
CA LYS A 122 2.48 15.63 5.71
C LYS A 122 3.22 14.62 6.60
N LYS A 123 4.15 15.11 7.42
CA LYS A 123 4.87 14.27 8.38
C LYS A 123 3.95 13.75 9.49
N GLN A 124 3.06 14.58 10.02
CA GLN A 124 2.06 14.15 11.02
C GLN A 124 1.14 13.06 10.44
N VAL A 125 0.63 13.25 9.22
CA VAL A 125 -0.17 12.22 8.52
C VAL A 125 0.64 10.93 8.36
N PHE A 126 1.88 11.03 7.91
CA PHE A 126 2.75 9.87 7.73
C PHE A 126 3.00 9.09 9.02
N GLU A 127 3.33 9.78 10.12
CA GLU A 127 3.61 9.11 11.42
C GLU A 127 2.34 8.45 11.98
N TYR A 128 1.17 9.09 11.88
CA TYR A 128 -0.09 8.48 12.28
C TYR A 128 -0.39 7.22 11.44
N CYS A 129 -0.40 7.33 10.11
CA CYS A 129 -0.68 6.20 9.23
C CYS A 129 0.34 5.05 9.37
N LYS A 130 1.60 5.37 9.63
CA LYS A 130 2.67 4.40 9.90
C LYS A 130 2.44 3.68 11.23
N GLY A 131 1.95 4.38 12.25
CA GLY A 131 1.53 3.80 13.52
C GLY A 131 0.42 2.77 13.32
N GLN A 132 -0.64 3.14 12.61
CA GLN A 132 -1.76 2.26 12.29
C GLN A 132 -1.30 1.02 11.48
N LEU A 133 -0.42 1.22 10.50
CA LEU A 133 0.15 0.12 9.75
C LEU A 133 0.98 -0.85 10.62
N ALA A 134 1.67 -0.35 11.64
CA ALA A 134 2.50 -1.16 12.52
C ALA A 134 1.66 -1.96 13.53
N SER A 135 0.56 -1.40 14.03
CA SER A 135 -0.39 -2.09 14.91
C SER A 135 -1.34 -3.02 14.16
N GLY A 136 -1.46 -2.86 12.83
CA GLY A 136 -2.42 -3.60 12.01
C GLY A 136 -3.82 -3.01 12.05
N ASP A 137 -3.94 -1.75 12.49
CA ASP A 137 -5.19 -1.02 12.58
C ASP A 137 -5.46 -0.21 11.29
N GLU A 138 -6.69 0.26 11.14
CA GLU A 138 -7.09 1.13 10.04
C GLU A 138 -6.89 2.61 10.40
N ILE A 139 -6.75 3.45 9.37
CA ILE A 139 -6.71 4.91 9.49
C ILE A 139 -8.14 5.38 9.77
N ALA A 140 -8.44 5.86 10.96
CA ALA A 140 -9.71 6.52 11.26
C ALA A 140 -9.62 8.01 10.88
N LEU A 141 -10.50 8.47 9.96
CA LEU A 141 -10.47 9.87 9.48
C LEU A 141 -10.69 10.89 10.59
N THR A 142 -11.55 10.56 11.56
CA THR A 142 -11.82 11.42 12.72
C THR A 142 -10.61 11.58 13.61
N GLU A 143 -9.86 10.50 13.88
CA GLU A 143 -8.64 10.54 14.68
C GLU A 143 -7.51 11.25 13.93
N LEU A 144 -7.37 10.96 12.62
CA LEU A 144 -6.42 11.69 11.79
C LEU A 144 -6.71 13.18 11.81
N SER A 145 -7.98 13.57 11.64
CA SER A 145 -8.40 14.98 11.68
C SER A 145 -8.08 15.65 13.02
N ALA A 146 -8.26 14.95 14.14
CA ALA A 146 -7.92 15.46 15.47
C ALA A 146 -6.41 15.67 15.67
N ASN A 147 -5.57 14.93 14.94
CA ASN A 147 -4.11 15.05 14.97
C ASN A 147 -3.57 16.13 14.01
N LEU A 148 -4.42 16.71 13.16
CA LEU A 148 -4.02 17.75 12.20
C LEU A 148 -4.45 19.14 12.66
N PRO A 149 -3.75 20.21 12.24
CA PRO A 149 -4.19 21.57 12.51
C PRO A 149 -5.52 21.85 11.80
N THR A 150 -6.41 22.55 12.48
CA THR A 150 -7.62 23.10 11.86
C THR A 150 -7.24 24.29 10.99
N LEU A 151 -7.53 24.23 9.71
CA LEU A 151 -7.21 25.29 8.75
C LEU A 151 -8.50 26.01 8.35
N ASN A 152 -8.46 27.36 8.32
CA ASN A 152 -9.61 28.19 7.98
C ASN A 152 -10.89 27.83 8.76
N GLU A 153 -10.74 27.53 10.06
CA GLU A 153 -11.81 27.10 10.95
C GLU A 153 -12.50 25.77 10.55
N ARG A 154 -11.89 25.03 9.60
CA ARG A 154 -12.38 23.72 9.14
C ARG A 154 -11.46 22.59 9.59
N PRO A 155 -11.97 21.58 10.32
CA PRO A 155 -11.26 20.34 10.55
C PRO A 155 -11.06 19.56 9.24
N PHE A 156 -10.03 18.72 9.17
CA PHE A 156 -9.73 17.93 7.97
C PHE A 156 -10.89 17.01 7.55
N VAL A 157 -11.58 16.37 8.51
CA VAL A 157 -12.71 15.50 8.21
C VAL A 157 -13.86 16.26 7.52
N THR A 158 -14.22 17.46 8.03
CA THR A 158 -15.26 18.31 7.42
C THR A 158 -14.87 18.74 6.01
N PHE A 159 -13.57 19.08 5.82
CA PHE A 159 -13.05 19.42 4.50
C PHE A 159 -13.20 18.26 3.50
N THR A 160 -12.89 17.02 3.91
CA THR A 160 -13.00 15.85 3.03
C THR A 160 -14.45 15.51 2.65
N GLU A 161 -15.38 15.73 3.56
CA GLU A 161 -16.82 15.56 3.31
C GLU A 161 -17.37 16.62 2.34
N GLU A 162 -17.04 17.91 2.57
CA GLU A 162 -17.48 19.02 1.72
C GLU A 162 -16.98 18.94 0.28
N GLN A 163 -15.77 18.39 0.07
CA GLN A 163 -15.14 18.25 -1.24
C GLN A 163 -15.44 16.89 -1.91
N ASP A 164 -16.21 16.02 -1.27
CA ASP A 164 -16.66 14.71 -1.78
C ASP A 164 -15.48 13.84 -2.32
N TYR A 165 -14.44 13.67 -1.50
CA TYR A 165 -13.33 12.79 -1.86
C TYR A 165 -13.71 11.30 -1.89
N GLY A 166 -14.91 10.93 -1.49
CA GLY A 166 -15.35 9.55 -1.40
C GLY A 166 -14.50 8.71 -0.45
N LEU A 167 -14.02 9.34 0.64
CA LEU A 167 -13.25 8.65 1.67
C LEU A 167 -14.18 7.96 2.64
N GLU A 168 -13.83 6.72 2.98
CA GLU A 168 -14.51 5.98 4.03
C GLU A 168 -14.08 6.47 5.41
N GLU A 169 -14.94 6.28 6.44
CA GLU A 169 -14.63 6.66 7.82
C GLU A 169 -13.35 6.05 8.34
N THR A 170 -13.03 4.82 7.90
CA THR A 170 -11.77 4.15 8.20
C THR A 170 -11.18 3.57 6.92
N ILE A 171 -9.86 3.63 6.77
CA ILE A 171 -9.13 3.27 5.56
C ILE A 171 -7.98 2.33 5.91
N PRO A 172 -7.89 1.13 5.31
CA PRO A 172 -6.71 0.28 5.50
C PRO A 172 -5.44 0.95 4.98
N PRO A 173 -4.38 1.11 5.80
CA PRO A 173 -3.16 1.80 5.37
C PRO A 173 -2.37 0.99 4.34
N VAL A 174 -1.93 1.64 3.26
CA VAL A 174 -1.12 1.02 2.20
C VAL A 174 0.30 1.59 2.21
N ARG A 175 1.28 0.76 2.56
CA ARG A 175 2.70 1.16 2.71
C ARG A 175 3.27 1.87 1.47
N SER A 176 2.91 1.43 0.26
CA SER A 176 3.42 2.03 -0.97
C SER A 176 2.89 3.44 -1.18
N ALA A 177 1.62 3.69 -0.86
CA ALA A 177 1.03 5.01 -0.94
C ALA A 177 1.64 5.97 0.09
N LEU A 178 1.78 5.54 1.35
CA LEU A 178 2.33 6.37 2.42
C LEU A 178 3.75 6.87 2.17
N LYS A 179 4.57 6.11 1.44
CA LYS A 179 5.93 6.53 1.09
C LYS A 179 5.96 7.83 0.29
N THR A 180 4.92 8.15 -0.48
CA THR A 180 4.88 9.36 -1.30
C THR A 180 4.76 10.64 -0.47
N LEU A 181 4.36 10.55 0.80
CA LEU A 181 4.34 11.69 1.73
C LEU A 181 5.73 12.17 2.13
N THR A 182 6.71 11.26 2.14
CA THR A 182 8.05 11.54 2.67
C THR A 182 9.16 11.39 1.64
N LYS A 183 8.86 10.87 0.43
CA LYS A 183 9.86 10.61 -0.60
C LYS A 183 9.40 11.05 -1.99
N PHE A 184 10.30 11.65 -2.72
CA PHE A 184 10.19 11.78 -4.15
C PHE A 184 10.84 10.55 -4.82
N SER A 185 10.14 9.93 -5.77
CA SER A 185 10.68 8.81 -6.53
C SER A 185 10.19 8.82 -7.97
N GLY A 186 11.07 8.46 -8.87
CA GLY A 186 10.76 8.34 -10.30
C GLY A 186 11.76 7.44 -11.00
N SER A 187 11.30 6.77 -12.06
CA SER A 187 12.17 5.96 -12.91
C SER A 187 11.80 6.16 -14.38
N GLY A 188 12.80 6.24 -15.22
CA GLY A 188 12.62 6.37 -16.67
C GLY A 188 13.94 6.45 -17.42
N LYS A 189 13.96 5.97 -18.65
CA LYS A 189 15.13 6.06 -19.54
C LYS A 189 16.45 5.56 -18.92
N GLY A 190 16.41 4.51 -18.09
CA GLY A 190 17.59 3.96 -17.44
C GLY A 190 18.03 4.69 -16.17
N VAL A 191 17.29 5.71 -15.71
CA VAL A 191 17.56 6.42 -14.46
C VAL A 191 16.46 6.08 -13.46
N THR A 192 16.84 5.78 -12.22
CA THR A 192 15.94 5.65 -11.07
C THR A 192 16.44 6.55 -9.97
N LEU A 193 15.57 7.41 -9.48
CA LEU A 193 15.86 8.34 -8.40
C LEU A 193 14.86 8.13 -7.27
N SER A 194 15.35 8.17 -6.03
CA SER A 194 14.52 8.18 -4.83
C SER A 194 15.25 8.94 -3.74
N PHE A 195 14.62 9.95 -3.18
CA PHE A 195 15.20 10.76 -2.11
C PHE A 195 14.11 11.27 -1.16
N ASP A 196 14.49 11.57 0.07
CA ASP A 196 13.57 12.07 1.09
C ASP A 196 13.15 13.52 0.76
N ALA A 197 11.89 13.85 1.01
CA ALA A 197 11.31 15.15 0.69
C ALA A 197 12.06 16.31 1.37
N ASP A 198 12.64 16.07 2.55
CA ASP A 198 13.43 17.06 3.30
C ASP A 198 14.72 17.48 2.58
N LEU A 199 15.17 16.68 1.61
CA LEU A 199 16.35 17.00 0.81
C LEU A 199 16.04 17.94 -0.36
N SER A 200 14.76 18.14 -0.68
CA SER A 200 14.33 19.07 -1.73
C SER A 200 14.66 20.52 -1.36
N ASN A 201 15.22 21.25 -2.32
CA ASN A 201 15.74 22.63 -2.18
C ASN A 201 16.91 22.80 -1.17
N ASN A 202 17.49 21.72 -0.70
CA ASN A 202 18.69 21.71 0.13
C ASN A 202 19.83 20.97 -0.58
N ARG A 203 19.72 19.64 -0.65
CA ARG A 203 20.70 18.77 -1.33
C ARG A 203 20.28 18.39 -2.76
N VAL A 204 18.99 18.44 -3.03
CA VAL A 204 18.41 18.11 -4.33
C VAL A 204 17.64 19.34 -4.83
N GLU A 205 18.12 19.94 -5.91
CA GLU A 205 17.55 21.13 -6.51
C GLU A 205 17.03 20.82 -7.92
N TRP A 206 15.78 21.12 -8.18
CA TRP A 206 15.18 21.00 -9.51
C TRP A 206 14.97 22.36 -10.14
N ASP A 207 15.51 22.52 -11.33
CA ASP A 207 15.27 23.69 -12.17
C ASP A 207 14.17 23.36 -13.20
N PRO A 208 12.97 23.93 -13.07
CA PRO A 208 11.87 23.66 -13.99
C PRO A 208 12.08 24.23 -15.40
N LEU A 209 12.94 25.23 -15.57
CA LEU A 209 13.19 25.85 -16.89
C LEU A 209 14.07 24.98 -17.76
N THR A 210 15.05 24.31 -17.17
CA THR A 210 16.00 23.43 -17.89
C THR A 210 15.67 21.97 -17.72
N ASP A 211 14.66 21.63 -16.92
CA ASP A 211 14.30 20.24 -16.51
C ASP A 211 15.52 19.49 -15.96
N THR A 212 16.33 20.16 -15.17
CA THR A 212 17.58 19.62 -14.63
C THR A 212 17.48 19.41 -13.13
N LEU A 213 17.88 18.20 -12.67
CA LEU A 213 17.99 17.86 -11.26
C LEU A 213 19.45 17.86 -10.83
N THR A 214 19.79 18.72 -9.88
CA THR A 214 21.13 18.81 -9.30
C THR A 214 21.17 18.18 -7.93
N ILE A 215 22.09 17.22 -7.71
CA ILE A 215 22.26 16.52 -6.44
C ILE A 215 23.62 16.90 -5.84
N LYS A 216 23.59 17.59 -4.68
CA LYS A 216 24.78 17.93 -3.91
C LYS A 216 25.13 16.80 -2.94
N GLY A 217 26.40 16.37 -2.91
CA GLY A 217 26.86 15.33 -1.99
C GLY A 217 26.32 13.94 -2.35
N ILE A 218 26.70 13.45 -3.52
CA ILE A 218 26.36 12.10 -3.98
C ILE A 218 26.87 11.02 -3.02
N PRO A 219 26.16 9.87 -2.92
CA PRO A 219 26.56 8.75 -2.06
C PRO A 219 28.00 8.27 -2.38
N PRO A 220 28.78 7.91 -1.36
CA PRO A 220 30.19 7.56 -1.54
C PRO A 220 30.44 6.41 -2.54
N ASN A 221 29.57 5.39 -2.51
CA ASN A 221 29.64 4.25 -3.44
C ASN A 221 29.40 4.65 -4.91
N LEU A 222 28.45 5.56 -5.16
CA LEU A 222 28.21 6.09 -6.50
C LEU A 222 29.36 6.99 -6.95
N LYS A 223 29.88 7.82 -6.05
CA LYS A 223 31.06 8.67 -6.33
C LYS A 223 32.25 7.84 -6.74
N ASP A 224 32.56 6.73 -6.05
CA ASP A 224 33.67 5.85 -6.37
C ASP A 224 33.49 5.20 -7.75
N GLN A 225 32.29 4.76 -8.11
CA GLN A 225 31.99 4.20 -9.43
C GLN A 225 32.20 5.23 -10.54
N LEU A 226 31.70 6.45 -10.37
CA LEU A 226 31.88 7.53 -11.35
C LEU A 226 33.35 7.93 -11.51
N GLN A 227 34.10 8.00 -10.38
CA GLN A 227 35.54 8.28 -10.45
C GLN A 227 36.36 7.19 -11.18
N LYS A 228 35.97 5.91 -11.02
CA LYS A 228 36.58 4.81 -11.74
C LYS A 228 36.28 4.87 -13.23
N ALA A 229 35.02 5.17 -13.60
CA ALA A 229 34.65 5.33 -15.01
C ALA A 229 35.45 6.44 -15.71
N LEU A 230 35.59 7.60 -15.08
CA LEU A 230 36.36 8.73 -15.62
C LEU A 230 37.88 8.44 -15.78
N LYS A 231 38.45 7.49 -15.01
CA LYS A 231 39.84 7.07 -15.12
C LYS A 231 40.09 6.06 -16.24
N CYS A 232 39.04 5.37 -16.70
CA CYS A 232 39.16 4.41 -17.80
C CYS A 232 39.06 5.10 -19.18
N ASP A 233 38.60 6.35 -19.25
CA ASP A 233 38.48 7.13 -20.50
C ASP A 233 39.75 8.01 -20.80
N ASN A 234 40.76 7.96 -19.94
CA ASN A 234 42.08 8.58 -20.14
C ASN A 234 43.18 7.50 -20.26
#